data_145eb35bee08315c5671e25ab3137bb7
#
_entry.id   145eb35bee08315c5671e25ab3137bb7
#
_cell.length_a   1.000
_cell.length_b   1.000
_cell.length_c   1.000
_cell.angle_alpha   90.00
_cell.angle_beta   90.00
_cell.angle_gamma   90.00
#
_symmetry.space_group_name_H-M   'P 1'
#
loop_
_entity.id
_entity.type
_entity.pdbx_description
1 polymer ?
#
loop_
_entity_poly.entity_id
_entity_poly.type
_entity_poly.pdbx_seq_one_letter_code
_entity_poly.pdbx_strand_id
1 'polypeptide(L)'
;TLEELLEAAPLEGSVTAAQSDFIFTLPTPDGGTEQFRLVNSPIMAPGLARQFPGMQTFLGKSLDDGHALARIDYTQKGFHAMVLKGSATYYVDPLYHNYEHSAHQVYFRRDFTSGEAFTCEVDHAEPLAGHTGGSSAFVGEELRTYRLAVAATGEYTQFHGGTVADAMAAIVTTMNRVNGVYETDISSRMILIDSNHLIVYTNSGSDPYSGGSGAHLGQNQTNLDAVIGNANYDIGHVFHRAGGGGVASLRSVCDDEDKARGFTSQSVPVGDPFDIDYVAHEMGHQFGGNHTQNNNCNRVSSAAMEPGSASTIMGYAGICPPDLQNNSDPYFHAVSQEEMIEHTIFGGGNTCATIIPTGNTPPVVEAGENG
;
A
#
# COMPACT_ATOMS: atom_id res chain seq x y z
N THR A 1 10.84 -26.00 8.66
CA THR A 1 10.60 -25.15 7.47
C THR A 1 10.66 -23.68 7.86
N LEU A 2 10.70 -22.77 6.87
CA LEU A 2 10.63 -21.33 7.10
C LEU A 2 9.28 -20.93 7.72
N GLU A 3 8.21 -21.53 7.26
CA GLU A 3 6.85 -21.36 7.79
C GLU A 3 6.78 -21.68 9.28
N GLU A 4 7.25 -22.87 9.70
CA GLU A 4 7.30 -23.27 11.12
C GLU A 4 8.15 -22.32 11.97
N LEU A 5 9.22 -21.74 11.39
CA LEU A 5 10.03 -20.75 12.09
C LEU A 5 9.24 -19.45 12.31
N LEU A 6 8.55 -18.97 11.28
CA LEU A 6 7.79 -17.72 11.32
C LEU A 6 6.55 -17.81 12.23
N GLU A 7 5.94 -18.99 12.38
CA GLU A 7 4.84 -19.23 13.34
C GLU A 7 5.20 -18.94 14.80
N ALA A 8 6.50 -18.95 15.13
CA ALA A 8 6.97 -18.60 16.47
C ALA A 8 6.98 -17.09 16.77
N ALA A 9 6.77 -16.23 15.78
CA ALA A 9 6.70 -14.80 15.98
C ALA A 9 5.46 -14.42 16.81
N PRO A 10 5.60 -13.62 17.89
CA PRO A 10 4.48 -13.23 18.73
C PRO A 10 3.49 -12.35 17.94
N LEU A 11 2.20 -12.44 18.30
CA LEU A 11 1.16 -11.64 17.65
C LEU A 11 1.33 -10.16 18.02
N GLU A 12 1.23 -9.28 17.04
CA GLU A 12 1.15 -7.83 17.25
C GLU A 12 -0.01 -7.49 18.20
N GLY A 13 0.19 -6.53 19.09
CA GLY A 13 -0.78 -6.20 20.15
C GLY A 13 -0.55 -6.97 21.45
N SER A 14 0.06 -8.18 21.41
CA SER A 14 0.57 -8.80 22.62
C SER A 14 1.94 -8.26 23.02
N VAL A 15 2.72 -7.82 22.02
CA VAL A 15 4.02 -7.16 22.13
C VAL A 15 4.22 -6.27 20.90
N THR A 16 4.96 -5.19 21.02
CA THR A 16 5.37 -4.37 19.86
C THR A 16 6.55 -5.00 19.14
N ALA A 17 6.74 -4.69 17.84
CA ALA A 17 7.90 -5.17 17.10
C ALA A 17 9.23 -4.79 17.81
N ALA A 18 9.33 -3.57 18.36
CA ALA A 18 10.52 -3.13 19.09
C ALA A 18 10.81 -3.95 20.36
N GLN A 19 9.81 -4.58 20.96
CA GLN A 19 9.90 -5.34 22.21
C GLN A 19 9.92 -6.86 21.99
N SER A 20 9.71 -7.32 20.75
CA SER A 20 9.70 -8.74 20.42
C SER A 20 11.09 -9.37 20.67
N ASP A 21 11.11 -10.54 21.29
CA ASP A 21 12.33 -11.35 21.44
C ASP A 21 12.58 -12.26 20.23
N PHE A 22 11.63 -12.32 19.28
CA PHE A 22 11.80 -13.11 18.07
C PHE A 22 12.64 -12.34 17.05
N ILE A 23 13.85 -12.83 16.78
CA ILE A 23 14.80 -12.20 15.86
C ILE A 23 14.84 -13.00 14.57
N PHE A 24 14.68 -12.30 13.44
CA PHE A 24 14.77 -12.85 12.10
C PHE A 24 15.87 -12.13 11.31
N THR A 25 16.62 -12.86 10.50
CA THR A 25 17.72 -12.31 9.70
C THR A 25 17.38 -12.31 8.23
N LEU A 26 17.46 -11.14 7.59
CA LEU A 26 17.30 -10.98 6.14
C LEU A 26 18.66 -10.80 5.46
N PRO A 27 18.85 -11.33 4.24
CA PRO A 27 19.99 -10.97 3.40
C PRO A 27 19.85 -9.53 2.92
N THR A 28 20.97 -8.84 2.70
CA THR A 28 21.00 -7.50 2.11
C THR A 28 21.59 -7.52 0.70
N PRO A 29 21.27 -6.55 -0.18
CA PRO A 29 21.72 -6.55 -1.57
C PRO A 29 23.24 -6.48 -1.77
N ASP A 30 23.97 -5.99 -0.78
CA ASP A 30 25.44 -5.92 -0.76
C ASP A 30 26.11 -7.22 -0.28
N GLY A 31 25.33 -8.29 -0.07
CA GLY A 31 25.80 -9.61 0.34
C GLY A 31 26.00 -9.78 1.84
N GLY A 32 25.55 -8.79 2.65
CA GLY A 32 25.49 -8.87 4.10
C GLY A 32 24.18 -9.46 4.62
N THR A 33 23.90 -9.20 5.88
CA THR A 33 22.63 -9.54 6.55
C THR A 33 22.22 -8.43 7.50
N GLU A 34 20.90 -8.30 7.72
CA GLU A 34 20.32 -7.36 8.68
C GLU A 34 19.33 -8.11 9.60
N GLN A 35 19.34 -7.79 10.89
CA GLN A 35 18.50 -8.45 11.89
C GLN A 35 17.29 -7.61 12.27
N PHE A 36 16.14 -8.27 12.39
CA PHE A 36 14.87 -7.64 12.73
C PHE A 36 14.20 -8.34 13.91
N ARG A 37 13.65 -7.58 14.82
CA ARG A 37 12.66 -8.05 15.78
C ARG A 37 11.32 -8.13 15.08
N LEU A 38 10.72 -9.32 14.96
CA LEU A 38 9.46 -9.55 14.26
C LEU A 38 8.28 -9.75 15.21
N VAL A 39 7.12 -9.28 14.76
CA VAL A 39 5.80 -9.69 15.23
C VAL A 39 4.96 -10.18 14.06
N ASN A 40 4.08 -11.13 14.29
CA ASN A 40 3.02 -11.48 13.36
C ASN A 40 2.01 -10.32 13.34
N SER A 41 1.88 -9.66 12.20
CA SER A 41 1.06 -8.45 11.99
C SER A 41 0.03 -8.72 10.90
N PRO A 42 -1.12 -9.33 11.24
CA PRO A 42 -2.10 -9.75 10.25
C PRO A 42 -2.75 -8.57 9.54
N ILE A 43 -2.82 -8.65 8.21
CA ILE A 43 -3.57 -7.70 7.36
C ILE A 43 -4.85 -8.32 6.78
N MET A 44 -5.18 -9.53 7.17
CA MET A 44 -6.45 -10.18 6.86
C MET A 44 -7.34 -10.23 8.10
N ALA A 45 -8.62 -9.95 7.94
CA ALA A 45 -9.61 -10.17 8.98
C ALA A 45 -9.65 -11.65 9.38
N PRO A 46 -10.02 -12.00 10.64
CA PRO A 46 -9.89 -13.36 11.16
C PRO A 46 -10.64 -14.43 10.35
N GLY A 47 -11.76 -14.08 9.72
CA GLY A 47 -12.53 -15.00 8.87
C GLY A 47 -11.79 -15.34 7.59
N LEU A 48 -11.16 -14.36 6.97
CA LEU A 48 -10.34 -14.53 5.76
C LEU A 48 -9.06 -15.32 6.08
N ALA A 49 -8.37 -14.98 7.17
CA ALA A 49 -7.16 -15.69 7.60
C ALA A 49 -7.41 -17.19 7.85
N ARG A 50 -8.57 -17.56 8.39
CA ARG A 50 -8.94 -18.98 8.54
C ARG A 50 -9.17 -19.71 7.23
N GLN A 51 -9.53 -19.01 6.16
CA GLN A 51 -9.69 -19.62 4.82
C GLN A 51 -8.34 -19.79 4.10
N PHE A 52 -7.37 -18.95 4.44
CA PHE A 52 -6.03 -18.97 3.85
C PHE A 52 -4.95 -19.05 4.94
N PRO A 53 -4.90 -20.12 5.74
CA PRO A 53 -4.03 -20.20 6.92
C PRO A 53 -2.52 -20.17 6.60
N GLY A 54 -2.13 -20.52 5.37
CA GLY A 54 -0.75 -20.42 4.90
C GLY A 54 -0.30 -19.02 4.48
N MET A 55 -1.18 -18.01 4.55
CA MET A 55 -0.82 -16.62 4.25
C MET A 55 -0.61 -15.87 5.55
N GLN A 56 0.64 -15.48 5.82
CA GLN A 56 1.04 -14.78 7.04
C GLN A 56 1.79 -13.51 6.72
N THR A 57 1.58 -12.47 7.53
CA THR A 57 2.25 -11.18 7.38
C THR A 57 2.88 -10.73 8.68
N PHE A 58 4.03 -10.04 8.56
CA PHE A 58 4.85 -9.68 9.71
C PHE A 58 5.33 -8.24 9.59
N LEU A 59 5.50 -7.62 10.76
CA LEU A 59 6.17 -6.34 10.92
C LEU A 59 7.49 -6.56 11.65
N GLY A 60 8.58 -6.05 11.09
CA GLY A 60 9.92 -6.10 11.66
C GLY A 60 10.48 -4.73 11.96
N LYS A 61 11.21 -4.61 13.08
CA LYS A 61 12.02 -3.44 13.40
C LYS A 61 13.49 -3.84 13.43
N SER A 62 14.32 -3.13 12.66
CA SER A 62 15.75 -3.41 12.56
C SER A 62 16.44 -3.24 13.91
N LEU A 63 17.39 -4.14 14.21
CA LEU A 63 18.30 -4.04 15.34
C LEU A 63 19.54 -3.21 14.99
N ASP A 64 19.89 -3.20 13.70
CA ASP A 64 21.11 -2.55 13.20
C ASP A 64 20.85 -1.06 12.88
N ASP A 65 19.62 -0.76 12.42
CA ASP A 65 19.15 0.59 12.12
C ASP A 65 17.81 0.83 12.80
N GLY A 66 17.80 1.63 13.86
CA GLY A 66 16.60 1.90 14.66
C GLY A 66 15.43 2.54 13.90
N HIS A 67 15.62 2.96 12.65
CA HIS A 67 14.60 3.56 11.80
C HIS A 67 14.07 2.61 10.72
N ALA A 68 14.84 1.58 10.35
CA ALA A 68 14.42 0.64 9.30
C ALA A 68 13.30 -0.29 9.79
N LEU A 69 12.26 -0.43 8.95
CA LEU A 69 11.12 -1.30 9.15
C LEU A 69 11.05 -2.33 8.02
N ALA A 70 10.65 -3.55 8.35
CA ALA A 70 10.41 -4.61 7.38
C ALA A 70 8.93 -4.99 7.35
N ARG A 71 8.35 -5.08 6.16
CA ARG A 71 7.11 -5.78 5.90
C ARG A 71 7.44 -7.10 5.22
N ILE A 72 7.07 -8.18 5.86
CA ILE A 72 7.37 -9.54 5.42
C ILE A 72 6.06 -10.29 5.25
N ASP A 73 5.96 -11.08 4.21
CA ASP A 73 4.89 -12.06 4.05
C ASP A 73 5.43 -13.41 3.62
N TYR A 74 4.69 -14.42 4.02
CA TYR A 74 4.87 -15.79 3.57
C TYR A 74 3.53 -16.31 3.07
N THR A 75 3.49 -16.79 1.83
CA THR A 75 2.31 -17.30 1.16
C THR A 75 2.66 -18.56 0.38
N GLN A 76 1.70 -19.21 -0.27
CA GLN A 76 2.00 -20.31 -1.20
C GLN A 76 2.83 -19.86 -2.42
N LYS A 77 3.03 -18.55 -2.63
CA LYS A 77 3.92 -18.01 -3.67
C LYS A 77 5.36 -17.83 -3.18
N GLY A 78 5.61 -18.09 -1.92
CA GLY A 78 6.91 -17.99 -1.28
C GLY A 78 7.01 -16.87 -0.26
N PHE A 79 8.24 -16.54 0.05
CA PHE A 79 8.62 -15.50 1.00
C PHE A 79 8.88 -14.17 0.27
N HIS A 80 8.34 -13.08 0.81
CA HIS A 80 8.61 -11.74 0.33
C HIS A 80 8.98 -10.83 1.51
N ALA A 81 9.86 -9.87 1.26
CA ALA A 81 10.15 -8.82 2.20
C ALA A 81 10.38 -7.48 1.50
N MET A 82 9.89 -6.41 2.08
CA MET A 82 10.24 -5.03 1.78
C MET A 82 10.84 -4.41 3.03
N VAL A 83 12.03 -3.85 2.93
CA VAL A 83 12.69 -3.13 4.02
C VAL A 83 12.72 -1.65 3.68
N LEU A 84 11.91 -0.88 4.41
CA LEU A 84 11.84 0.58 4.31
C LEU A 84 13.03 1.20 5.03
N LYS A 85 13.94 1.81 4.28
CA LYS A 85 15.21 2.37 4.77
C LYS A 85 15.63 3.62 3.98
N GLY A 86 14.67 4.47 3.64
CA GLY A 86 14.91 5.65 2.81
C GLY A 86 15.50 5.27 1.44
N SER A 87 16.57 5.91 1.01
CA SER A 87 17.24 5.63 -0.28
C SER A 87 17.89 4.23 -0.37
N ALA A 88 18.03 3.54 0.77
CA ALA A 88 18.56 2.18 0.86
C ALA A 88 17.45 1.13 1.00
N THR A 89 16.20 1.48 0.71
CA THR A 89 15.08 0.52 0.65
C THR A 89 15.40 -0.63 -0.29
N TYR A 90 15.12 -1.86 0.16
CA TYR A 90 15.41 -3.07 -0.59
C TYR A 90 14.32 -4.13 -0.46
N TYR A 91 14.37 -5.10 -1.36
CA TYR A 91 13.40 -6.20 -1.46
C TYR A 91 14.07 -7.56 -1.43
N VAL A 92 13.36 -8.54 -0.92
CA VAL A 92 13.64 -9.97 -1.06
C VAL A 92 12.42 -10.59 -1.70
N ASP A 93 12.54 -11.05 -2.93
CA ASP A 93 11.44 -11.62 -3.72
C ASP A 93 11.82 -12.95 -4.36
N PRO A 94 10.86 -13.87 -4.58
CA PRO A 94 11.09 -15.04 -5.41
C PRO A 94 11.62 -14.64 -6.79
N LEU A 95 12.64 -15.32 -7.27
CA LEU A 95 13.22 -15.07 -8.60
C LEU A 95 12.23 -15.35 -9.72
N TYR A 96 11.32 -16.30 -9.50
CA TYR A 96 10.27 -16.69 -10.46
C TYR A 96 8.89 -16.55 -9.80
N HIS A 97 8.08 -15.73 -10.40
CA HIS A 97 6.78 -15.28 -9.93
C HIS A 97 5.75 -16.39 -9.55
N ASN A 98 5.78 -17.56 -10.15
CA ASN A 98 4.77 -18.61 -9.90
C ASN A 98 5.35 -19.93 -9.39
N TYR A 99 6.53 -19.91 -8.75
CA TYR A 99 7.19 -21.12 -8.27
C TYR A 99 7.48 -21.03 -6.78
N GLU A 100 6.82 -21.85 -5.98
CA GLU A 100 6.87 -21.89 -4.51
C GLU A 100 8.30 -22.07 -3.93
N HIS A 101 9.18 -22.73 -4.62
CA HIS A 101 10.56 -23.04 -4.16
C HIS A 101 11.62 -22.36 -5.00
N SER A 102 11.33 -21.20 -5.57
CA SER A 102 12.31 -20.49 -6.35
C SER A 102 13.45 -19.95 -5.46
N ALA A 103 14.63 -19.79 -6.04
CA ALA A 103 15.64 -18.94 -5.45
C ALA A 103 15.06 -17.53 -5.25
N HIS A 104 15.55 -16.80 -4.24
CA HIS A 104 15.17 -15.42 -4.03
C HIS A 104 16.21 -14.49 -4.61
N GLN A 105 15.77 -13.37 -5.14
CA GLN A 105 16.59 -12.22 -5.48
C GLN A 105 16.51 -11.19 -4.35
N VAL A 106 17.65 -10.54 -4.10
CA VAL A 106 17.75 -9.44 -3.13
C VAL A 106 18.30 -8.24 -3.88
N TYR A 107 17.54 -7.13 -3.87
CA TYR A 107 17.90 -5.97 -4.69
C TYR A 107 17.47 -4.66 -4.03
N PHE A 108 18.26 -3.59 -4.26
CA PHE A 108 17.80 -2.26 -3.88
C PHE A 108 16.71 -1.77 -4.82
N ARG A 109 15.74 -1.07 -4.28
CA ARG A 109 14.67 -0.44 -5.06
C ARG A 109 15.23 0.40 -6.22
N ARG A 110 16.26 1.20 -5.96
CA ARG A 110 16.90 2.07 -6.96
C ARG A 110 17.51 1.33 -8.17
N ASP A 111 17.78 0.04 -8.02
CA ASP A 111 18.38 -0.79 -9.08
C ASP A 111 17.31 -1.46 -9.95
N PHE A 112 16.04 -1.36 -9.55
CA PHE A 112 14.92 -1.88 -10.33
C PHE A 112 14.46 -0.83 -11.34
N THR A 113 14.24 -1.24 -12.59
CA THR A 113 13.69 -0.39 -13.65
C THR A 113 12.44 -1.03 -14.22
N SER A 114 11.29 -0.36 -14.10
CA SER A 114 10.08 -0.74 -14.81
C SER A 114 10.19 -0.23 -16.25
N GLY A 115 9.89 -1.09 -17.21
CA GLY A 115 9.89 -0.74 -18.65
C GLY A 115 8.55 -0.22 -19.17
N GLU A 116 7.54 -0.02 -18.31
CA GLU A 116 6.18 0.33 -18.74
C GLU A 116 5.85 1.80 -18.47
N ALA A 117 5.15 2.41 -19.43
CA ALA A 117 4.56 3.72 -19.25
C ALA A 117 3.28 3.61 -18.39
N PHE A 118 3.15 4.49 -17.41
CA PHE A 118 1.97 4.61 -16.55
C PHE A 118 1.15 5.84 -16.94
N THR A 119 -0.16 5.76 -16.85
CA THR A 119 -1.07 6.91 -16.92
C THR A 119 -1.99 6.87 -15.72
N CYS A 120 -2.01 7.94 -14.94
CA CYS A 120 -2.95 8.12 -13.86
C CYS A 120 -3.97 9.20 -14.21
N GLU A 121 -5.23 8.94 -13.91
CA GLU A 121 -6.33 9.90 -13.97
C GLU A 121 -6.95 10.03 -12.57
N VAL A 122 -7.25 11.26 -12.13
CA VAL A 122 -7.96 11.51 -10.87
C VAL A 122 -9.39 11.91 -11.21
N ASP A 123 -10.35 11.18 -10.67
CA ASP A 123 -11.75 11.55 -10.77
C ASP A 123 -12.09 12.57 -9.66
N HIS A 124 -12.61 13.74 -10.05
CA HIS A 124 -12.98 14.84 -9.17
C HIS A 124 -11.84 15.50 -8.38
N ALA A 125 -10.72 15.86 -9.07
CA ALA A 125 -9.67 16.66 -8.46
C ALA A 125 -10.20 18.02 -7.99
N GLU A 126 -10.37 18.20 -6.67
CA GLU A 126 -10.74 19.49 -6.06
C GLU A 126 -9.50 20.20 -5.51
N PRO A 127 -9.40 21.55 -5.68
CA PRO A 127 -8.36 22.30 -5.01
C PRO A 127 -8.52 22.20 -3.49
N LEU A 128 -7.40 22.08 -2.76
CA LEU A 128 -7.41 22.30 -1.32
C LEU A 128 -8.14 23.60 -0.99
N ALA A 129 -9.18 23.53 -0.18
CA ALA A 129 -9.70 24.70 0.51
C ALA A 129 -8.54 25.26 1.33
N GLY A 130 -8.12 26.51 1.04
CA GLY A 130 -6.89 27.10 1.52
C GLY A 130 -6.63 26.78 2.99
N HIS A 131 -5.50 26.19 3.29
CA HIS A 131 -5.05 25.90 4.64
C HIS A 131 -5.04 27.21 5.44
N THR A 132 -6.01 27.36 6.34
CA THR A 132 -5.87 28.30 7.44
C THR A 132 -4.99 27.60 8.47
N GLY A 133 -3.70 27.87 8.39
CA GLY A 133 -2.69 27.26 9.23
C GLY A 133 -3.09 27.22 10.70
N GLY A 134 -3.06 26.06 11.29
CA GLY A 134 -3.25 25.95 12.72
C GLY A 134 -3.86 24.67 13.26
N SER A 135 -3.36 23.54 12.98
CA SER A 135 -3.04 22.53 13.99
C SER A 135 -2.15 21.49 13.32
N SER A 136 -0.90 21.43 13.79
CA SER A 136 -0.08 20.27 13.53
C SER A 136 -0.80 19.08 14.16
N ALA A 137 -1.55 18.32 13.37
CA ALA A 137 -2.00 17.01 13.79
C ALA A 137 -0.74 16.16 13.96
N PHE A 138 -0.45 15.77 15.17
CA PHE A 138 0.57 14.77 15.41
C PHE A 138 -0.01 13.43 14.98
N VAL A 139 0.60 12.82 13.97
CA VAL A 139 0.30 11.44 13.59
C VAL A 139 1.24 10.50 14.34
N GLY A 140 0.72 9.31 14.69
CA GLY A 140 1.49 8.28 15.37
C GLY A 140 1.02 7.95 16.78
N GLU A 141 0.26 8.81 17.47
CA GLU A 141 -0.38 8.49 18.75
C GLU A 141 -1.53 7.49 18.57
N GLU A 142 -2.18 7.54 17.41
CA GLU A 142 -3.31 6.69 17.02
C GLU A 142 -3.06 6.05 15.66
N LEU A 143 -3.34 4.76 15.55
CA LEU A 143 -3.41 4.04 14.28
C LEU A 143 -4.87 3.97 13.83
N ARG A 144 -5.16 4.46 12.64
CA ARG A 144 -6.47 4.35 12.00
C ARG A 144 -6.53 3.12 11.13
N THR A 145 -7.47 2.23 11.42
CA THR A 145 -7.62 0.97 10.69
C THR A 145 -8.91 0.99 9.87
N TYR A 146 -8.80 0.66 8.60
CA TYR A 146 -9.90 0.64 7.63
C TYR A 146 -10.14 -0.78 7.11
N ARG A 147 -11.42 -1.14 6.92
CA ARG A 147 -11.84 -2.40 6.29
C ARG A 147 -11.69 -2.27 4.78
N LEU A 148 -10.76 -3.03 4.21
CA LEU A 148 -10.40 -2.98 2.80
C LEU A 148 -11.04 -4.11 2.01
N ALA A 149 -11.68 -3.79 0.90
CA ALA A 149 -12.17 -4.74 -0.10
C ALA A 149 -11.37 -4.60 -1.41
N VAL A 150 -10.52 -5.58 -1.73
CA VAL A 150 -9.76 -5.62 -2.98
C VAL A 150 -10.36 -6.62 -3.92
N ALA A 151 -10.99 -6.13 -4.99
CA ALA A 151 -11.42 -6.97 -6.10
C ALA A 151 -10.25 -7.29 -7.03
N ALA A 152 -10.33 -8.44 -7.70
CA ALA A 152 -9.40 -8.83 -8.74
C ALA A 152 -10.15 -9.31 -9.97
N THR A 153 -9.79 -8.76 -11.14
CA THR A 153 -10.36 -9.20 -12.41
C THR A 153 -9.86 -10.58 -12.80
N GLY A 154 -10.54 -11.24 -13.75
CA GLY A 154 -10.11 -12.53 -14.27
C GLY A 154 -8.71 -12.49 -14.87
N GLU A 155 -8.33 -11.40 -15.54
CA GLU A 155 -6.99 -11.22 -16.13
C GLU A 155 -5.88 -11.16 -15.06
N TYR A 156 -6.12 -10.44 -13.95
CA TYR A 156 -5.20 -10.38 -12.82
C TYR A 156 -5.04 -11.78 -12.19
N THR A 157 -6.15 -12.43 -11.90
CA THR A 157 -6.16 -13.78 -11.29
C THR A 157 -5.47 -14.81 -12.19
N GLN A 158 -5.74 -14.79 -13.50
CA GLN A 158 -5.08 -15.70 -14.45
C GLN A 158 -3.57 -15.49 -14.52
N PHE A 159 -3.10 -14.25 -14.45
CA PHE A 159 -1.67 -13.95 -14.40
C PHE A 159 -1.01 -14.55 -13.16
N HIS A 160 -1.68 -14.51 -12.02
CA HIS A 160 -1.15 -15.02 -10.75
C HIS A 160 -1.31 -16.52 -10.52
N GLY A 161 -1.85 -17.29 -11.48
CA GLY A 161 -1.95 -18.76 -11.41
C GLY A 161 -3.37 -19.29 -11.60
N GLY A 162 -4.38 -18.43 -11.70
CA GLY A 162 -5.73 -18.75 -12.12
C GLY A 162 -6.68 -19.20 -11.01
N THR A 163 -6.23 -19.27 -9.76
CA THR A 163 -7.09 -19.62 -8.62
C THR A 163 -7.32 -18.41 -7.70
N VAL A 164 -8.43 -18.44 -6.94
CA VAL A 164 -8.69 -17.42 -5.90
C VAL A 164 -7.55 -17.36 -4.89
N ALA A 165 -7.01 -18.50 -4.46
CA ALA A 165 -5.91 -18.53 -3.51
C ALA A 165 -4.64 -17.87 -4.08
N ASP A 166 -4.31 -18.11 -5.34
CA ASP A 166 -3.15 -17.51 -6.00
C ASP A 166 -3.25 -15.98 -6.08
N ALA A 167 -4.42 -15.47 -6.47
CA ALA A 167 -4.66 -14.03 -6.52
C ALA A 167 -4.67 -13.41 -5.12
N MET A 168 -5.28 -14.09 -4.12
CA MET A 168 -5.25 -13.63 -2.73
C MET A 168 -3.83 -13.53 -2.17
N ALA A 169 -2.93 -14.47 -2.51
CA ALA A 169 -1.53 -14.39 -2.11
C ALA A 169 -0.86 -13.12 -2.66
N ALA A 170 -1.07 -12.82 -3.94
CA ALA A 170 -0.55 -11.61 -4.56
C ALA A 170 -1.14 -10.32 -3.94
N ILE A 171 -2.46 -10.30 -3.70
CA ILE A 171 -3.12 -9.18 -3.00
C ILE A 171 -2.53 -8.98 -1.60
N VAL A 172 -2.30 -10.05 -0.85
CA VAL A 172 -1.71 -9.98 0.50
C VAL A 172 -0.29 -9.40 0.44
N THR A 173 0.55 -9.84 -0.51
CA THR A 173 1.90 -9.28 -0.69
C THR A 173 1.85 -7.78 -1.00
N THR A 174 1.05 -7.38 -1.99
CA THR A 174 0.88 -5.96 -2.35
C THR A 174 0.40 -5.13 -1.17
N MET A 175 -0.68 -5.55 -0.50
CA MET A 175 -1.27 -4.76 0.58
C MET A 175 -0.40 -4.75 1.85
N ASN A 176 0.41 -5.78 2.09
CA ASN A 176 1.39 -5.76 3.17
C ASN A 176 2.46 -4.67 2.95
N ARG A 177 2.92 -4.50 1.72
CA ARG A 177 3.88 -3.44 1.33
C ARG A 177 3.25 -2.05 1.41
N VAL A 178 2.06 -1.88 0.84
CA VAL A 178 1.30 -0.62 0.89
C VAL A 178 1.07 -0.19 2.34
N ASN A 179 0.64 -1.09 3.22
CA ASN A 179 0.48 -0.81 4.65
C ASN A 179 1.78 -0.34 5.31
N GLY A 180 2.94 -0.86 4.89
CA GLY A 180 4.23 -0.41 5.41
C GLY A 180 4.46 1.09 5.24
N VAL A 181 4.09 1.64 4.08
CA VAL A 181 4.17 3.07 3.78
C VAL A 181 3.09 3.85 4.54
N TYR A 182 1.84 3.42 4.45
CA TYR A 182 0.70 4.13 5.05
C TYR A 182 0.79 4.22 6.57
N GLU A 183 1.24 3.16 7.24
CA GLU A 183 1.45 3.17 8.68
C GLU A 183 2.58 4.11 9.09
N THR A 184 3.67 4.14 8.31
CA THR A 184 4.83 4.98 8.59
C THR A 184 4.51 6.46 8.41
N ASP A 185 3.83 6.81 7.32
CA ASP A 185 3.69 8.19 6.89
C ASP A 185 2.44 8.89 7.43
N ILE A 186 1.32 8.16 7.53
CA ILE A 186 0.02 8.74 7.92
C ILE A 186 -0.71 7.95 9.01
N SER A 187 -0.04 7.01 9.67
CA SER A 187 -0.62 6.17 10.74
C SER A 187 -1.96 5.52 10.36
N SER A 188 -2.05 5.03 9.14
CA SER A 188 -3.22 4.37 8.58
C SER A 188 -2.92 2.94 8.17
N ARG A 189 -3.81 2.00 8.48
CA ARG A 189 -3.69 0.57 8.16
C ARG A 189 -4.96 0.09 7.47
N MET A 190 -4.82 -0.74 6.46
CA MET A 190 -5.91 -1.37 5.73
C MET A 190 -5.92 -2.88 6.00
N ILE A 191 -7.07 -3.41 6.43
CA ILE A 191 -7.28 -4.83 6.74
C ILE A 191 -8.26 -5.43 5.74
N LEU A 192 -7.81 -6.44 5.00
CA LEU A 192 -8.67 -7.17 4.07
C LEU A 192 -9.85 -7.82 4.80
N ILE A 193 -11.07 -7.55 4.32
CA ILE A 193 -12.32 -8.02 4.93
C ILE A 193 -12.48 -9.55 4.87
N ASP A 194 -13.27 -10.13 5.75
CA ASP A 194 -13.51 -11.58 5.82
C ASP A 194 -13.99 -12.20 4.51
N SER A 195 -14.78 -11.46 3.75
CA SER A 195 -15.40 -11.90 2.49
C SER A 195 -14.62 -11.50 1.23
N ASN A 196 -13.39 -11.02 1.34
CA ASN A 196 -12.62 -10.50 0.19
C ASN A 196 -12.48 -11.53 -0.95
N HIS A 197 -12.39 -12.82 -0.64
CA HIS A 197 -12.30 -13.88 -1.64
C HIS A 197 -13.50 -13.98 -2.59
N LEU A 198 -14.66 -13.42 -2.24
CA LEU A 198 -15.87 -13.42 -3.06
C LEU A 198 -15.81 -12.46 -4.25
N ILE A 199 -14.92 -11.48 -4.22
CA ILE A 199 -14.70 -10.47 -5.28
C ILE A 199 -13.41 -10.70 -6.08
N VAL A 200 -12.81 -11.90 -5.94
CA VAL A 200 -11.68 -12.36 -6.74
C VAL A 200 -12.21 -13.25 -7.87
N TYR A 201 -12.19 -12.73 -9.08
CA TYR A 201 -12.74 -13.40 -10.26
C TYR A 201 -11.67 -14.20 -10.99
N THR A 202 -11.99 -15.41 -11.42
CA THR A 202 -11.04 -16.31 -12.11
C THR A 202 -11.22 -16.36 -13.62
N ASN A 203 -12.27 -15.70 -14.15
CA ASN A 203 -12.60 -15.73 -15.57
C ASN A 203 -12.98 -14.32 -16.06
N SER A 204 -12.13 -13.74 -16.89
CA SER A 204 -12.33 -12.42 -17.51
C SER A 204 -13.52 -12.30 -18.44
N GLY A 205 -14.03 -13.44 -18.94
CA GLY A 205 -15.25 -13.44 -19.78
C GLY A 205 -16.56 -13.34 -19.01
N SER A 206 -16.52 -13.41 -17.68
CA SER A 206 -17.71 -13.40 -16.80
C SER A 206 -17.56 -12.56 -15.54
N ASP A 207 -16.42 -11.91 -15.33
CA ASP A 207 -16.29 -10.92 -14.25
C ASP A 207 -17.10 -9.65 -14.56
N PRO A 208 -17.39 -8.81 -13.57
CA PRO A 208 -18.22 -7.62 -13.75
C PRO A 208 -17.48 -6.43 -14.38
N TYR A 209 -16.25 -6.62 -14.86
CA TYR A 209 -15.40 -5.54 -15.34
C TYR A 209 -15.26 -5.55 -16.86
N SER A 210 -15.37 -4.37 -17.47
CA SER A 210 -15.21 -4.22 -18.92
C SER A 210 -15.01 -2.76 -19.31
N GLY A 211 -14.33 -2.53 -20.44
CA GLY A 211 -14.07 -1.18 -20.94
C GLY A 211 -12.75 -0.59 -20.44
N GLY A 212 -12.63 0.72 -20.46
CA GLY A 212 -11.42 1.43 -20.01
C GLY A 212 -11.38 1.67 -18.49
N SER A 213 -10.25 2.18 -17.99
CA SER A 213 -9.98 2.45 -16.57
C SER A 213 -11.11 3.21 -15.85
N GLY A 214 -11.61 4.28 -16.44
CA GLY A 214 -12.72 5.07 -15.86
C GLY A 214 -14.02 4.29 -15.68
N ALA A 215 -14.30 3.29 -16.53
CA ALA A 215 -15.50 2.45 -16.38
C ALA A 215 -15.39 1.53 -15.14
N HIS A 216 -14.19 1.09 -14.81
CA HIS A 216 -13.95 0.19 -13.67
C HIS A 216 -14.31 0.84 -12.33
N LEU A 217 -14.21 2.16 -12.18
CA LEU A 217 -14.58 2.85 -10.95
C LEU A 217 -16.05 2.60 -10.55
N GLY A 218 -16.97 2.89 -11.46
CA GLY A 218 -18.41 2.67 -11.21
C GLY A 218 -18.78 1.19 -11.15
N GLN A 219 -18.11 0.34 -11.95
CA GLN A 219 -18.31 -1.10 -11.91
C GLN A 219 -17.84 -1.68 -10.57
N ASN A 220 -16.71 -1.23 -10.04
CA ASN A 220 -16.20 -1.69 -8.75
C ASN A 220 -17.12 -1.28 -7.60
N GLN A 221 -17.58 -0.02 -7.56
CA GLN A 221 -18.56 0.42 -6.56
C GLN A 221 -19.82 -0.45 -6.60
N THR A 222 -20.41 -0.64 -7.78
CA THR A 222 -21.61 -1.46 -7.95
C THR A 222 -21.37 -2.92 -7.53
N ASN A 223 -20.23 -3.49 -7.90
CA ASN A 223 -19.89 -4.87 -7.61
C ASN A 223 -19.68 -5.10 -6.10
N LEU A 224 -18.91 -4.24 -5.44
CA LEU A 224 -18.65 -4.38 -4.02
C LEU A 224 -19.92 -4.17 -3.20
N ASP A 225 -20.76 -3.22 -3.56
CA ASP A 225 -22.04 -3.00 -2.89
C ASP A 225 -22.99 -4.21 -3.06
N ALA A 226 -22.98 -4.84 -4.21
CA ALA A 226 -23.85 -5.99 -4.47
C ALA A 226 -23.34 -7.28 -3.80
N VAL A 227 -22.03 -7.53 -3.78
CA VAL A 227 -21.44 -8.80 -3.32
C VAL A 227 -21.08 -8.74 -1.84
N ILE A 228 -20.48 -7.65 -1.40
CA ILE A 228 -19.99 -7.45 -0.03
C ILE A 228 -21.04 -6.72 0.82
N GLY A 229 -21.76 -5.79 0.23
CA GLY A 229 -22.64 -4.86 0.91
C GLY A 229 -21.93 -3.61 1.41
N ASN A 230 -22.46 -2.45 1.08
CA ASN A 230 -21.84 -1.15 1.33
C ASN A 230 -21.37 -0.95 2.79
N ALA A 231 -22.14 -1.37 3.78
CA ALA A 231 -21.80 -1.23 5.21
C ALA A 231 -20.62 -2.12 5.68
N ASN A 232 -20.10 -3.02 4.84
CA ASN A 232 -19.11 -4.03 5.25
C ASN A 232 -17.67 -3.71 4.86
N TYR A 233 -17.42 -2.56 4.23
CA TYR A 233 -16.07 -2.08 3.88
C TYR A 233 -16.00 -0.55 3.99
N ASP A 234 -14.79 -0.03 4.10
CA ASP A 234 -14.48 1.39 4.30
C ASP A 234 -13.75 1.99 3.09
N ILE A 235 -13.02 1.15 2.37
CA ILE A 235 -12.33 1.45 1.12
C ILE A 235 -12.38 0.22 0.21
N GLY A 236 -12.62 0.42 -1.07
CA GLY A 236 -12.60 -0.61 -2.11
C GLY A 236 -11.67 -0.24 -3.24
N HIS A 237 -10.99 -1.25 -3.79
CA HIS A 237 -10.07 -1.08 -4.91
C HIS A 237 -10.17 -2.28 -5.85
N VAL A 238 -9.86 -2.13 -7.14
CA VAL A 238 -9.80 -3.26 -8.07
C VAL A 238 -8.44 -3.37 -8.73
N PHE A 239 -7.86 -4.57 -8.67
CA PHE A 239 -6.62 -4.92 -9.36
C PHE A 239 -6.93 -5.57 -10.71
N HIS A 240 -6.25 -5.07 -11.74
CA HIS A 240 -6.43 -5.53 -13.11
C HIS A 240 -5.09 -5.84 -13.76
N ARG A 241 -5.13 -6.63 -14.83
CA ARG A 241 -3.96 -6.89 -15.66
C ARG A 241 -4.22 -6.45 -17.08
N ALA A 242 -3.65 -5.31 -17.46
CA ALA A 242 -3.62 -4.78 -18.82
C ALA A 242 -2.39 -3.87 -18.96
N GLY A 243 -2.41 -2.89 -19.87
CA GLY A 243 -1.39 -1.82 -19.89
C GLY A 243 -1.37 -1.03 -18.58
N GLY A 244 -0.24 -0.38 -18.28
CA GLY A 244 -0.04 0.38 -17.05
C GLY A 244 -0.99 1.57 -16.94
N GLY A 245 -1.64 1.72 -15.79
CA GLY A 245 -2.51 2.86 -15.49
C GLY A 245 -3.28 2.67 -14.20
N GLY A 246 -3.80 3.78 -13.70
CA GLY A 246 -4.67 3.82 -12.56
C GLY A 246 -5.65 4.97 -12.64
N VAL A 247 -6.68 4.90 -11.83
CA VAL A 247 -7.63 5.98 -11.62
C VAL A 247 -8.33 5.78 -10.27
N ALA A 248 -8.52 6.86 -9.54
CA ALA A 248 -9.24 6.81 -8.29
C ALA A 248 -10.06 8.09 -8.04
N SER A 249 -11.16 7.95 -7.30
CA SER A 249 -11.89 9.10 -6.77
C SER A 249 -11.15 9.69 -5.58
N LEU A 250 -10.93 11.01 -5.61
CA LEU A 250 -10.21 11.72 -4.56
C LEU A 250 -11.04 11.78 -3.27
N ARG A 251 -10.39 11.49 -2.09
CA ARG A 251 -11.02 11.56 -0.76
C ARG A 251 -12.23 10.64 -0.59
N SER A 252 -12.20 9.47 -1.21
CA SER A 252 -13.34 8.55 -1.25
C SER A 252 -13.40 7.59 -0.05
N VAL A 253 -12.35 7.45 0.74
CA VAL A 253 -12.37 6.60 1.94
C VAL A 253 -13.51 7.03 2.86
N CYS A 254 -14.32 6.08 3.33
CA CYS A 254 -15.53 6.26 4.13
C CYS A 254 -16.72 6.95 3.42
N ASP A 255 -16.62 7.26 2.15
CA ASP A 255 -17.72 7.82 1.37
C ASP A 255 -18.57 6.69 0.78
N ASP A 256 -19.78 6.51 1.26
CA ASP A 256 -20.66 5.41 0.86
C ASP A 256 -20.99 5.38 -0.65
N GLU A 257 -20.88 6.49 -1.34
CA GLU A 257 -21.16 6.59 -2.78
C GLU A 257 -19.91 6.28 -3.64
N ASP A 258 -18.70 6.58 -3.12
CA ASP A 258 -17.46 6.57 -3.90
C ASP A 258 -16.31 5.72 -3.31
N LYS A 259 -16.46 5.14 -2.12
CA LYS A 259 -15.36 4.45 -1.40
C LYS A 259 -14.77 3.24 -2.11
N ALA A 260 -15.43 2.68 -3.11
CA ALA A 260 -14.89 1.59 -3.94
C ALA A 260 -14.40 2.06 -5.33
N ARG A 261 -14.31 3.36 -5.56
CA ARG A 261 -13.88 3.93 -6.84
C ARG A 261 -12.36 4.09 -6.88
N GLY A 262 -11.65 2.95 -6.91
CA GLY A 262 -10.22 2.84 -7.09
C GLY A 262 -9.86 1.69 -8.03
N PHE A 263 -8.92 1.92 -8.94
CA PHE A 263 -8.48 0.97 -9.97
C PHE A 263 -6.99 1.09 -10.20
N THR A 264 -6.30 -0.05 -10.25
CA THR A 264 -4.88 -0.13 -10.65
C THR A 264 -4.68 -1.28 -11.63
N SER A 265 -3.91 -1.01 -12.69
CA SER A 265 -3.57 -1.97 -13.73
C SER A 265 -2.12 -1.89 -14.14
N GLN A 266 -1.51 -3.06 -14.39
CA GLN A 266 -0.20 -3.19 -15.01
C GLN A 266 -0.14 -4.47 -15.85
N SER A 267 0.70 -4.52 -16.89
CA SER A 267 0.84 -5.73 -17.72
C SER A 267 1.54 -6.86 -16.96
N VAL A 268 2.40 -6.51 -16.00
CA VAL A 268 3.10 -7.42 -15.08
C VAL A 268 2.89 -6.92 -13.63
N PRO A 269 1.70 -7.18 -13.04
CA PRO A 269 1.30 -6.60 -11.75
C PRO A 269 2.00 -7.30 -10.57
N VAL A 270 3.30 -7.07 -10.42
CA VAL A 270 4.14 -7.61 -9.33
C VAL A 270 5.25 -6.65 -8.95
N GLY A 271 5.67 -6.69 -7.69
CA GLY A 271 6.82 -5.98 -7.14
C GLY A 271 6.61 -4.50 -6.98
N ASP A 272 7.70 -3.79 -6.67
CA ASP A 272 7.69 -2.38 -6.31
C ASP A 272 6.91 -1.47 -7.28
N PRO A 273 7.08 -1.59 -8.62
CA PRO A 273 6.34 -0.73 -9.55
C PRO A 273 4.82 -0.90 -9.47
N PHE A 274 4.33 -2.13 -9.25
CA PHE A 274 2.89 -2.33 -9.07
C PHE A 274 2.45 -1.92 -7.66
N ASP A 275 3.16 -2.38 -6.64
CA ASP A 275 2.75 -2.25 -5.25
C ASP A 275 2.82 -0.79 -4.76
N ILE A 276 3.92 -0.09 -5.09
CA ILE A 276 4.23 1.24 -4.55
C ILE A 276 3.96 2.33 -5.59
N ASP A 277 4.52 2.23 -6.80
CA ASP A 277 4.36 3.32 -7.77
C ASP A 277 2.91 3.44 -8.26
N TYR A 278 2.13 2.33 -8.27
CA TYR A 278 0.77 2.34 -8.79
C TYR A 278 -0.29 2.13 -7.69
N VAL A 279 -0.29 1.03 -6.95
CA VAL A 279 -1.35 0.76 -5.96
C VAL A 279 -1.30 1.76 -4.81
N ALA A 280 -0.12 2.01 -4.22
CA ALA A 280 -0.03 3.01 -3.16
C ALA A 280 -0.36 4.42 -3.65
N HIS A 281 -0.05 4.76 -4.92
CA HIS A 281 -0.40 6.02 -5.55
C HIS A 281 -1.93 6.18 -5.70
N GLU A 282 -2.60 5.21 -6.34
CA GLU A 282 -4.04 5.30 -6.58
C GLU A 282 -4.86 5.26 -5.28
N MET A 283 -4.47 4.42 -4.32
CA MET A 283 -5.04 4.48 -2.98
C MET A 283 -4.74 5.81 -2.29
N GLY A 284 -3.59 6.44 -2.58
CA GLY A 284 -3.25 7.77 -2.10
C GLY A 284 -4.29 8.82 -2.48
N HIS A 285 -4.82 8.75 -3.70
CA HIS A 285 -5.95 9.59 -4.11
C HIS A 285 -7.21 9.31 -3.29
N GLN A 286 -7.54 8.04 -3.05
CA GLN A 286 -8.69 7.69 -2.20
C GLN A 286 -8.55 8.23 -0.78
N PHE A 287 -7.32 8.30 -0.25
CA PHE A 287 -7.01 8.91 1.05
C PHE A 287 -6.88 10.44 0.99
N GLY A 288 -6.89 11.07 -0.16
CA GLY A 288 -6.96 12.52 -0.33
C GLY A 288 -5.72 13.19 -0.91
N GLY A 289 -4.65 12.45 -1.21
CA GLY A 289 -3.42 12.99 -1.81
C GLY A 289 -3.61 13.41 -3.25
N ASN A 290 -3.17 14.62 -3.60
CA ASN A 290 -3.10 15.10 -4.97
C ASN A 290 -1.70 14.87 -5.57
N HIS A 291 -1.58 15.01 -6.89
CA HIS A 291 -0.30 14.93 -7.58
C HIS A 291 0.66 16.04 -7.14
N THR A 292 1.91 15.67 -6.84
CA THR A 292 2.94 16.58 -6.30
C THR A 292 3.91 17.12 -7.34
N GLN A 293 3.96 16.52 -8.55
CA GLN A 293 4.88 16.95 -9.62
C GLN A 293 4.56 18.34 -10.15
N ASN A 294 5.62 19.10 -10.48
CA ASN A 294 5.50 20.45 -11.02
C ASN A 294 5.68 20.53 -12.56
N ASN A 295 5.76 19.39 -13.25
CA ASN A 295 5.68 19.35 -14.70
C ASN A 295 4.22 19.47 -15.20
N ASN A 296 3.99 19.37 -16.51
CA ASN A 296 2.66 19.59 -17.09
C ASN A 296 1.76 18.34 -17.17
N CYS A 297 2.19 17.20 -16.63
CA CYS A 297 1.41 15.96 -16.66
C CYS A 297 0.45 15.91 -15.49
N ASN A 298 -0.84 16.11 -15.71
CA ASN A 298 -1.90 16.07 -14.70
C ASN A 298 -1.56 16.87 -13.41
N ARG A 299 -0.93 18.04 -13.60
CA ARG A 299 -0.44 18.89 -12.53
C ARG A 299 -1.59 19.46 -11.70
N VAL A 300 -1.55 19.28 -10.39
CA VAL A 300 -2.45 19.93 -9.43
C VAL A 300 -1.73 21.12 -8.79
N SER A 301 -2.14 22.34 -9.12
CA SER A 301 -1.38 23.55 -8.77
C SER A 301 -1.22 23.79 -7.28
N SER A 302 -2.16 23.35 -6.45
CA SER A 302 -2.12 23.46 -4.98
C SER A 302 -1.12 22.52 -4.32
N ALA A 303 -0.84 21.36 -4.95
CA ALA A 303 0.03 20.32 -4.41
C ALA A 303 1.36 20.19 -5.18
N ALA A 304 1.58 20.96 -6.26
CA ALA A 304 2.75 20.86 -7.13
C ALA A 304 4.04 21.41 -6.46
N MET A 305 4.55 20.69 -5.48
CA MET A 305 5.70 21.08 -4.64
C MET A 305 7.01 20.45 -5.09
N GLU A 306 6.96 19.32 -5.80
CA GLU A 306 8.15 18.59 -6.22
C GLU A 306 8.58 19.02 -7.64
N PRO A 307 9.90 19.23 -7.89
CA PRO A 307 10.38 19.60 -9.20
C PRO A 307 10.22 18.47 -10.22
N GLY A 308 10.04 18.82 -11.50
CA GLY A 308 9.97 17.87 -12.62
C GLY A 308 8.85 16.86 -12.45
N SER A 309 9.20 15.59 -12.59
CA SER A 309 8.29 14.44 -12.40
C SER A 309 8.04 14.07 -10.94
N ALA A 310 8.64 14.77 -9.99
CA ALA A 310 8.69 14.39 -8.58
C ALA A 310 9.53 13.13 -8.30
N SER A 311 9.62 12.75 -7.03
CA SER A 311 10.33 11.56 -6.56
C SER A 311 9.54 10.72 -5.57
N THR A 312 8.43 11.25 -5.03
CA THR A 312 7.60 10.54 -4.04
C THR A 312 6.38 9.87 -4.68
N ILE A 313 5.64 9.08 -3.90
CA ILE A 313 4.55 8.23 -4.38
C ILE A 313 3.50 9.00 -5.19
N MET A 314 3.07 10.21 -4.75
CA MET A 314 2.05 10.97 -5.47
C MET A 314 2.61 11.75 -6.66
N GLY A 315 3.87 11.52 -7.02
CA GLY A 315 4.51 12.06 -8.22
C GLY A 315 4.43 11.14 -9.42
N TYR A 316 5.07 11.57 -10.52
CA TYR A 316 5.12 10.85 -11.79
C TYR A 316 6.56 10.46 -12.15
N ALA A 317 7.32 9.96 -11.15
CA ALA A 317 8.70 9.52 -11.37
C ALA A 317 8.77 8.46 -12.47
N GLY A 318 9.62 8.70 -13.48
CA GLY A 318 9.83 7.78 -14.61
C GLY A 318 8.76 7.80 -15.70
N ILE A 319 7.70 8.60 -15.58
CA ILE A 319 6.57 8.57 -16.52
C ILE A 319 6.25 9.91 -17.19
N CYS A 320 6.83 11.01 -16.73
CA CYS A 320 6.57 12.32 -17.33
C CYS A 320 7.81 13.23 -17.34
N PRO A 321 8.51 13.36 -18.46
CA PRO A 321 9.70 14.20 -18.55
C PRO A 321 9.46 15.68 -18.19
N PRO A 322 10.45 16.37 -17.57
CA PRO A 322 11.78 15.85 -17.20
C PRO A 322 11.74 14.95 -15.95
N ASP A 323 12.18 13.71 -16.15
CA ASP A 323 12.21 12.73 -15.07
C ASP A 323 13.41 12.99 -14.14
N LEU A 324 13.18 12.91 -12.83
CA LEU A 324 14.22 12.98 -11.82
C LEU A 324 14.79 11.59 -11.49
N GLN A 325 13.94 10.59 -11.53
CA GLN A 325 14.27 9.17 -11.28
C GLN A 325 13.23 8.26 -11.94
N ASN A 326 13.52 6.97 -12.03
CA ASN A 326 12.70 6.02 -12.78
C ASN A 326 11.50 5.46 -11.99
N ASN A 327 11.54 5.50 -10.66
CA ASN A 327 10.52 4.93 -9.78
C ASN A 327 10.33 5.88 -8.59
N SER A 328 9.17 5.83 -7.94
CA SER A 328 8.89 6.64 -6.76
C SER A 328 9.63 6.13 -5.53
N ASP A 329 10.14 7.01 -4.69
CA ASP A 329 10.58 6.65 -3.34
C ASP A 329 9.38 6.21 -2.50
N PRO A 330 9.49 5.16 -1.66
CA PRO A 330 8.36 4.57 -0.97
C PRO A 330 7.94 5.38 0.27
N TYR A 331 7.61 6.64 0.05
CA TYR A 331 7.04 7.56 1.04
C TYR A 331 6.25 8.68 0.36
N PHE A 332 5.36 9.31 1.13
CA PHE A 332 4.58 10.45 0.68
C PHE A 332 5.30 11.77 0.96
N HIS A 333 5.24 12.70 0.01
CA HIS A 333 5.69 14.08 0.24
C HIS A 333 4.88 14.74 1.38
N ALA A 334 5.48 15.69 2.08
CA ALA A 334 4.82 16.38 3.20
C ALA A 334 3.46 16.98 2.84
N VAL A 335 3.29 17.54 1.62
CA VAL A 335 1.99 18.04 1.17
C VAL A 335 0.96 16.93 1.01
N SER A 336 1.35 15.75 0.53
CA SER A 336 0.43 14.61 0.43
C SER A 336 0.05 14.08 1.81
N GLN A 337 1.02 14.00 2.74
CA GLN A 337 0.72 13.63 4.13
C GLN A 337 -0.27 14.62 4.76
N GLU A 338 -0.08 15.93 4.55
CA GLU A 338 -0.98 16.96 5.04
C GLU A 338 -2.41 16.81 4.48
N GLU A 339 -2.56 16.59 3.17
CA GLU A 339 -3.85 16.36 2.51
C GLU A 339 -4.56 15.09 3.01
N MET A 340 -3.82 13.99 3.16
CA MET A 340 -4.34 12.72 3.66
C MET A 340 -4.72 12.80 5.15
N ILE A 341 -3.92 13.48 5.97
CA ILE A 341 -4.21 13.72 7.39
C ILE A 341 -5.45 14.60 7.54
N GLU A 342 -5.58 15.63 6.71
CA GLU A 342 -6.80 16.46 6.69
C GLU A 342 -8.04 15.60 6.44
N HIS A 343 -7.98 14.67 5.48
CA HIS A 343 -9.10 13.78 5.19
C HIS A 343 -9.33 12.74 6.29
N THR A 344 -8.28 12.09 6.79
CA THR A 344 -8.39 10.94 7.71
C THR A 344 -8.57 11.32 9.17
N ILE A 345 -8.19 12.53 9.58
CA ILE A 345 -8.33 12.98 10.97
C ILE A 345 -9.46 13.99 11.12
N PHE A 346 -9.55 14.96 10.19
CA PHE A 346 -10.48 16.07 10.30
C PHE A 346 -11.66 15.98 9.32
N GLY A 347 -11.54 15.18 8.28
CA GLY A 347 -12.51 15.03 7.21
C GLY A 347 -13.35 13.75 7.27
N GLY A 348 -13.97 13.42 6.12
CA GLY A 348 -14.84 12.26 5.95
C GLY A 348 -14.16 10.92 6.24
N GLY A 349 -12.88 10.81 5.95
CA GLY A 349 -12.10 9.59 6.18
C GLY A 349 -11.95 9.17 7.66
N ASN A 350 -12.32 10.05 8.61
CA ASN A 350 -12.34 9.68 10.04
C ASN A 350 -13.63 8.98 10.47
N THR A 351 -14.68 9.03 9.67
CA THR A 351 -16.03 8.62 10.10
C THR A 351 -16.22 7.11 10.23
N CYS A 352 -15.42 6.31 9.51
CA CYS A 352 -15.54 4.86 9.49
C CYS A 352 -14.30 4.13 10.09
N ALA A 353 -13.22 4.87 10.39
CA ALA A 353 -11.99 4.30 10.92
C ALA A 353 -12.17 3.69 12.33
N THR A 354 -11.55 2.54 12.55
CA THR A 354 -11.30 2.05 13.91
C THR A 354 -10.00 2.66 14.42
N ILE A 355 -10.06 3.40 15.54
CA ILE A 355 -8.91 4.09 16.12
C ILE A 355 -8.31 3.25 17.23
N ILE A 356 -7.00 2.99 17.12
CA ILE A 356 -6.23 2.18 18.07
C ILE A 356 -5.09 3.05 18.63
N PRO A 357 -5.02 3.29 19.95
CA PRO A 357 -3.88 3.96 20.56
C PRO A 357 -2.59 3.16 20.36
N THR A 358 -1.53 3.80 19.87
CA THR A 358 -0.23 3.16 19.65
C THR A 358 0.67 3.16 20.88
N GLY A 359 0.39 4.05 21.84
CA GLY A 359 1.29 4.32 22.97
C GLY A 359 2.50 5.17 22.58
N ASN A 360 2.61 5.60 21.34
CA ASN A 360 3.63 6.54 20.91
C ASN A 360 3.30 7.95 21.41
N THR A 361 4.32 8.76 21.66
CA THR A 361 4.15 10.15 22.09
C THR A 361 4.92 11.08 21.15
N PRO A 362 4.37 12.25 20.82
CA PRO A 362 5.08 13.22 19.99
C PRO A 362 6.44 13.60 20.61
N PRO A 363 7.46 13.83 19.78
CA PRO A 363 8.74 14.33 20.28
C PRO A 363 8.55 15.74 20.88
N VAL A 364 9.15 15.96 22.05
CA VAL A 364 9.23 17.30 22.64
C VAL A 364 10.49 17.97 22.11
N VAL A 365 10.32 19.05 21.37
CA VAL A 365 11.43 19.84 20.83
C VAL A 365 11.52 21.17 21.60
N GLU A 366 12.64 21.43 22.23
CA GLU A 366 12.96 22.70 22.88
C GLU A 366 14.01 23.42 22.04
N ALA A 367 13.63 24.53 21.42
CA ALA A 367 14.53 25.30 20.54
C ALA A 367 15.55 26.16 21.30
N GLY A 368 15.44 26.20 22.63
CA GLY A 368 16.23 27.11 23.47
C GLY A 368 15.71 28.56 23.45
N GLU A 369 16.33 29.40 24.26
CA GLU A 369 16.02 30.85 24.23
C GLU A 369 16.55 31.47 22.95
N ASN A 370 15.77 32.40 22.36
CA ASN A 370 16.22 33.19 21.23
C ASN A 370 17.47 33.99 21.62
N GLY A 371 18.61 33.65 21.00
CA GLY A 371 19.89 34.36 21.18
C GLY A 371 19.94 35.62 20.32
#